data_71262dcef24d3aaee51d7b07a2c64cef
#
_entry.id   71262dcef24d3aaee51d7b07a2c64cef
#
_cell.length_a   1.000
_cell.length_b   1.000
_cell.length_c   1.000
_cell.angle_alpha   90.00
_cell.angle_beta   90.00
_cell.angle_gamma   90.00
#
_symmetry.space_group_name_H-M   'P 1'
#
loop_
_entity.id
_entity.type
_entity.pdbx_description
1 polymer ?
#
loop_
_entity_poly.entity_id
_entity_poly.type
_entity_poly.pdbx_seq_one_letter_code
_entity_poly.pdbx_strand_id
1 'polypeptide(L)'
;MEPNTIQKIVIAGGGTAGWMAAAAIAKQLGKVMEVVLIESEQIGTIAVGEATIPPIRVFNQLLGIDEPTFMRATSATFKLGIEFEGWGRSDSRYIHSFGKTGQESFFADFHHFWLRGLQEGHHADFSEYCLELQAAKAGKFVKTEQLNLNYAFHLDATAYAKFLREYSERAGIKRIEGNIAKVHKHKHTGDILSLELSSGEQIEGDMFIDCTGFKGLLIEQALHTGYEDWSHWLPCDSACVVQSECVDSPLPYTRSIAHDAGWRWQIPLQHREGNGLVYCSRYLSESEAEKRLLDSINGSAITAPRQLKFTTGRRLQAWNKNCVALGLSSGFIEPLESTSIHLIMSGIIRFIRMFPQSTDMQSAREQYNKQTKLEIEQLRDFIILHYHLTDRDDGQFWLYCKQMSIPETLAHRIALFKQHAQAMQIDGEIFRVDSWTQVMFGQGIMPKQYHPIVHAMSAPELAAFLSNYRYKIQQTVEKLPSHQAFIQQYCSR
;
A
#
# COMPACT_ATOMS: atom_id res chain seq x y z
N MET A 1 -14.34 -34.34 -20.83
CA MET A 1 -14.07 -32.95 -20.42
C MET A 1 -14.35 -32.07 -21.64
N GLU A 2 -15.09 -31.01 -21.46
CA GLU A 2 -15.36 -30.07 -22.56
C GLU A 2 -14.05 -29.44 -23.03
N PRO A 3 -13.81 -29.35 -24.36
CA PRO A 3 -12.53 -28.97 -24.92
C PRO A 3 -12.04 -27.53 -24.65
N ASN A 4 -12.76 -26.75 -23.85
CA ASN A 4 -12.49 -25.35 -23.54
C ASN A 4 -12.36 -25.02 -22.04
N THR A 5 -12.20 -26.05 -21.19
CA THR A 5 -12.13 -25.85 -19.72
C THR A 5 -10.71 -25.50 -19.31
N ILE A 6 -10.56 -24.48 -18.48
CA ILE A 6 -9.27 -24.08 -17.88
C ILE A 6 -8.89 -25.11 -16.82
N GLN A 7 -7.69 -25.67 -16.90
CA GLN A 7 -7.20 -26.70 -15.99
C GLN A 7 -5.87 -26.32 -15.32
N LYS A 8 -5.07 -25.44 -15.97
CA LYS A 8 -3.73 -25.13 -15.52
C LYS A 8 -3.43 -23.65 -15.50
N ILE A 9 -2.94 -23.17 -14.35
CA ILE A 9 -2.48 -21.80 -14.13
C ILE A 9 -0.96 -21.80 -14.01
N VAL A 10 -0.29 -20.95 -14.77
CA VAL A 10 1.16 -20.76 -14.70
C VAL A 10 1.46 -19.35 -14.17
N ILE A 11 2.16 -19.27 -13.04
CA ILE A 11 2.59 -18.02 -12.41
C ILE A 11 4.05 -17.80 -12.79
N ALA A 12 4.34 -16.67 -13.44
CA ALA A 12 5.69 -16.28 -13.82
C ALA A 12 6.25 -15.23 -12.84
N GLY A 13 7.28 -15.61 -12.08
CA GLY A 13 7.95 -14.77 -11.08
C GLY A 13 7.63 -15.15 -9.65
N GLY A 14 8.67 -15.34 -8.83
CA GLY A 14 8.63 -15.82 -7.44
C GLY A 14 8.89 -14.74 -6.39
N GLY A 15 8.65 -13.46 -6.70
CA GLY A 15 8.63 -12.40 -5.68
C GLY A 15 7.37 -12.44 -4.81
N THR A 16 7.20 -11.44 -3.96
CA THR A 16 6.03 -11.33 -3.06
C THR A 16 4.71 -11.50 -3.81
N ALA A 17 4.55 -10.86 -4.99
CA ALA A 17 3.32 -10.96 -5.78
C ALA A 17 3.04 -12.40 -6.27
N GLY A 18 4.07 -13.09 -6.76
CA GLY A 18 3.93 -14.47 -7.25
C GLY A 18 3.56 -15.45 -6.14
N TRP A 19 4.23 -15.37 -5.00
CA TRP A 19 3.95 -16.27 -3.89
C TRP A 19 2.64 -15.94 -3.16
N MET A 20 2.21 -14.66 -3.13
CA MET A 20 0.86 -14.30 -2.68
C MET A 20 -0.22 -14.88 -3.61
N ALA A 21 -0.01 -14.79 -4.93
CA ALA A 21 -0.92 -15.37 -5.91
C ALA A 21 -0.96 -16.90 -5.78
N ALA A 22 0.21 -17.56 -5.70
CA ALA A 22 0.32 -19.00 -5.53
C ALA A 22 -0.42 -19.49 -4.28
N ALA A 23 -0.17 -18.84 -3.11
CA ALA A 23 -0.81 -19.22 -1.86
C ALA A 23 -2.33 -19.09 -1.90
N ALA A 24 -2.86 -17.98 -2.44
CA ALA A 24 -4.29 -17.75 -2.51
C ALA A 24 -4.98 -18.68 -3.53
N ILE A 25 -4.39 -18.89 -4.70
CA ILE A 25 -4.93 -19.78 -5.74
C ILE A 25 -4.88 -21.23 -5.26
N ALA A 26 -3.77 -21.66 -4.64
CA ALA A 26 -3.67 -23.00 -4.06
C ALA A 26 -4.77 -23.26 -3.02
N LYS A 27 -5.00 -22.29 -2.13
CA LYS A 27 -6.01 -22.40 -1.08
C LYS A 27 -7.43 -22.49 -1.64
N GLN A 28 -7.75 -21.71 -2.68
CA GLN A 28 -9.11 -21.57 -3.18
C GLN A 28 -9.42 -22.51 -4.36
N LEU A 29 -8.46 -22.71 -5.26
CA LEU A 29 -8.64 -23.44 -6.52
C LEU A 29 -7.77 -24.70 -6.64
N GLY A 30 -6.79 -24.92 -5.75
CA GLY A 30 -5.81 -26.00 -5.86
C GLY A 30 -6.38 -27.43 -5.85
N LYS A 31 -7.64 -27.60 -5.46
CA LYS A 31 -8.32 -28.91 -5.57
C LYS A 31 -8.86 -29.21 -6.96
N VAL A 32 -9.01 -28.19 -7.79
CA VAL A 32 -9.65 -28.27 -9.12
C VAL A 32 -8.75 -27.80 -10.26
N MET A 33 -7.60 -27.18 -9.94
CA MET A 33 -6.65 -26.59 -10.89
C MET A 33 -5.24 -27.08 -10.61
N GLU A 34 -4.48 -27.38 -11.67
CA GLU A 34 -3.01 -27.48 -11.58
C GLU A 34 -2.43 -26.05 -11.51
N VAL A 35 -1.57 -25.79 -10.53
CA VAL A 35 -0.90 -24.49 -10.38
C VAL A 35 0.60 -24.69 -10.34
N VAL A 36 1.29 -24.00 -11.24
CA VAL A 36 2.75 -24.04 -11.38
C VAL A 36 3.30 -22.63 -11.20
N LEU A 37 4.38 -22.48 -10.44
CA LEU A 37 5.10 -21.22 -10.32
C LEU A 37 6.52 -21.39 -10.86
N ILE A 38 6.93 -20.48 -11.77
CA ILE A 38 8.26 -20.42 -12.36
C ILE A 38 9.00 -19.23 -11.73
N GLU A 39 10.16 -19.49 -11.14
CA GLU A 39 11.06 -18.46 -10.63
C GLU A 39 12.52 -18.84 -10.84
N SER A 40 13.42 -17.87 -10.73
CA SER A 40 14.86 -18.14 -10.71
C SER A 40 15.53 -17.47 -9.52
N GLU A 41 16.29 -18.26 -8.75
CA GLU A 41 17.12 -17.77 -7.64
C GLU A 41 18.24 -16.81 -8.10
N GLN A 42 18.57 -16.82 -9.40
CA GLN A 42 19.51 -15.87 -10.00
C GLN A 42 18.92 -14.44 -10.12
N ILE A 43 17.59 -14.31 -10.13
CA ILE A 43 16.89 -13.04 -10.19
C ILE A 43 16.60 -12.61 -8.76
N GLY A 44 17.46 -11.77 -8.19
CA GLY A 44 17.24 -11.26 -6.83
C GLY A 44 15.94 -10.48 -6.68
N THR A 45 15.30 -10.62 -5.52
CA THR A 45 14.14 -9.81 -5.13
C THR A 45 14.57 -8.40 -4.73
N ILE A 46 13.68 -7.43 -4.87
CA ILE A 46 13.86 -6.09 -4.30
C ILE A 46 13.59 -6.22 -2.80
N ALA A 47 14.66 -6.50 -2.03
CA ALA A 47 14.59 -6.77 -0.60
C ALA A 47 14.65 -5.47 0.19
N VAL A 48 13.52 -4.82 0.38
CA VAL A 48 13.33 -3.71 1.32
C VAL A 48 12.36 -4.13 2.42
N GLY A 49 12.33 -3.43 3.55
CA GLY A 49 11.20 -3.54 4.46
C GLY A 49 9.95 -3.03 3.77
N GLU A 50 8.85 -3.76 3.89
CA GLU A 50 7.56 -3.38 3.34
C GLU A 50 6.62 -2.95 4.46
N ALA A 51 5.78 -1.97 4.16
CA ALA A 51 4.68 -1.59 5.01
C ALA A 51 3.36 -1.96 4.34
N THR A 52 2.37 -2.31 5.15
CA THR A 52 1.05 -2.74 4.69
C THR A 52 -0.06 -1.85 5.23
N ILE A 53 -1.28 -2.13 4.83
CA ILE A 53 -2.51 -1.51 5.32
C ILE A 53 -3.45 -2.59 5.84
N PRO A 54 -4.46 -2.27 6.67
CA PRO A 54 -5.25 -3.24 7.45
C PRO A 54 -5.83 -4.43 6.69
N PRO A 55 -6.21 -4.36 5.39
CA PRO A 55 -6.74 -5.52 4.66
C PRO A 55 -5.81 -6.74 4.60
N ILE A 56 -4.50 -6.59 4.80
CA ILE A 56 -3.55 -7.73 4.85
C ILE A 56 -3.94 -8.75 5.92
N ARG A 57 -4.53 -8.30 7.03
CA ARG A 57 -4.99 -9.17 8.11
C ARG A 57 -6.07 -10.14 7.62
N VAL A 58 -7.03 -9.61 6.86
CA VAL A 58 -8.10 -10.41 6.25
C VAL A 58 -7.53 -11.41 5.26
N PHE A 59 -6.57 -10.99 4.43
CA PHE A 59 -5.91 -11.88 3.48
C PHE A 59 -5.19 -13.04 4.16
N ASN A 60 -4.38 -12.76 5.19
CA ASN A 60 -3.71 -13.80 5.97
C ASN A 60 -4.71 -14.75 6.66
N GLN A 61 -5.81 -14.20 7.18
CA GLN A 61 -6.89 -14.99 7.78
C GLN A 61 -7.58 -15.92 6.76
N LEU A 62 -7.84 -15.44 5.53
CA LEU A 62 -8.40 -16.27 4.45
C LEU A 62 -7.47 -17.42 4.05
N LEU A 63 -6.15 -17.22 4.16
CA LEU A 63 -5.18 -18.28 3.97
C LEU A 63 -5.10 -19.24 5.18
N GLY A 64 -5.66 -18.88 6.33
CA GLY A 64 -5.53 -19.64 7.58
C GLY A 64 -4.14 -19.47 8.23
N ILE A 65 -3.47 -18.37 7.96
CA ILE A 65 -2.16 -18.05 8.53
C ILE A 65 -2.36 -17.49 9.95
N ASP A 66 -1.70 -18.13 10.92
CA ASP A 66 -1.63 -17.67 12.29
C ASP A 66 -0.78 -16.40 12.41
N GLU A 67 -1.33 -15.36 13.04
CA GLU A 67 -0.70 -14.04 13.07
C GLU A 67 0.63 -14.02 13.85
N PRO A 68 0.76 -14.62 15.07
CA PRO A 68 2.05 -14.72 15.76
C PRO A 68 3.11 -15.46 14.92
N THR A 69 2.73 -16.55 14.26
CA THR A 69 3.63 -17.31 13.38
C THR A 69 4.09 -16.48 12.18
N PHE A 70 3.17 -15.76 11.56
CA PHE A 70 3.49 -14.81 10.49
C PHE A 70 4.46 -13.73 10.97
N MET A 71 4.19 -13.11 12.12
CA MET A 71 5.04 -12.04 12.66
C MET A 71 6.45 -12.52 13.00
N ARG A 72 6.60 -13.72 13.56
CA ARG A 72 7.92 -14.33 13.79
C ARG A 72 8.67 -14.60 12.49
N ALA A 73 7.99 -15.20 11.52
CA ALA A 73 8.60 -15.58 10.24
C ALA A 73 9.06 -14.36 9.40
N THR A 74 8.37 -13.22 9.54
CA THR A 74 8.63 -12.01 8.74
C THR A 74 9.28 -10.88 9.54
N SER A 75 9.63 -11.11 10.82
CA SER A 75 10.11 -10.09 11.74
C SER A 75 9.21 -8.85 11.79
N ALA A 76 7.90 -9.07 11.66
CA ALA A 76 6.93 -8.01 11.52
C ALA A 76 6.71 -7.23 12.81
N THR A 77 6.41 -5.94 12.68
CA THR A 77 5.94 -5.07 13.75
C THR A 77 4.54 -4.56 13.43
N PHE A 78 3.79 -4.12 14.45
CA PHE A 78 2.47 -3.54 14.23
C PHE A 78 2.58 -2.12 13.70
N LYS A 79 1.62 -1.75 12.84
CA LYS A 79 1.54 -0.43 12.20
C LYS A 79 0.15 0.15 12.40
N LEU A 80 0.09 1.38 12.95
CA LEU A 80 -1.15 2.12 13.19
C LEU A 80 -1.39 3.26 12.20
N GLY A 81 -0.36 3.61 11.42
CA GLY A 81 -0.44 4.71 10.45
C GLY A 81 0.90 5.05 9.82
N ILE A 82 0.97 6.25 9.24
CA ILE A 82 2.16 6.82 8.61
C ILE A 82 2.33 8.24 9.13
N GLU A 83 3.50 8.57 9.65
CA GLU A 83 3.86 9.95 10.00
C GLU A 83 4.46 10.65 8.78
N PHE A 84 3.93 11.80 8.46
CA PHE A 84 4.39 12.70 7.39
C PHE A 84 5.11 13.89 8.01
N GLU A 85 6.40 14.00 7.71
CA GLU A 85 7.27 15.06 8.22
C GLU A 85 7.69 16.00 7.08
N GLY A 86 7.39 17.28 7.20
CA GLY A 86 7.77 18.29 6.22
C GLY A 86 6.99 18.28 4.91
N TRP A 87 5.82 17.66 4.84
CA TRP A 87 5.03 17.58 3.60
C TRP A 87 4.16 18.82 3.33
N GLY A 88 3.51 19.38 4.34
CA GLY A 88 2.78 20.65 4.23
C GLY A 88 3.78 21.81 4.19
N ARG A 89 4.35 22.13 5.33
CA ARG A 89 5.49 23.04 5.51
C ARG A 89 6.70 22.25 5.98
N SER A 90 7.90 22.79 5.84
CA SER A 90 9.14 22.11 6.23
C SER A 90 9.19 21.70 7.71
N ASP A 91 8.47 22.41 8.58
CA ASP A 91 8.34 22.15 10.03
C ASP A 91 7.09 21.35 10.42
N SER A 92 6.21 21.05 9.48
CA SER A 92 4.93 20.36 9.75
C SER A 92 5.11 18.88 9.99
N ARG A 93 4.25 18.33 10.87
CA ARG A 93 4.13 16.88 11.11
C ARG A 93 2.67 16.52 11.31
N TYR A 94 2.25 15.43 10.69
CA TYR A 94 0.93 14.82 10.93
C TYR A 94 1.02 13.30 10.75
N ILE A 95 0.07 12.58 11.36
CA ILE A 95 -0.07 11.14 11.17
C ILE A 95 -1.37 10.87 10.43
N HIS A 96 -1.28 10.16 9.31
CA HIS A 96 -2.41 9.48 8.69
C HIS A 96 -2.51 8.09 9.35
N SER A 97 -3.50 7.92 10.21
CA SER A 97 -3.74 6.69 10.96
C SER A 97 -4.81 5.83 10.30
N PHE A 98 -4.84 4.55 10.65
CA PHE A 98 -5.90 3.64 10.21
C PHE A 98 -7.18 3.74 11.06
N GLY A 99 -7.16 4.55 12.11
CA GLY A 99 -8.27 4.72 13.03
C GLY A 99 -9.34 5.67 12.54
N LYS A 100 -10.50 5.57 13.18
CA LYS A 100 -11.56 6.56 13.05
C LYS A 100 -11.27 7.76 13.93
N THR A 101 -11.56 8.95 13.42
CA THR A 101 -11.44 10.19 14.19
C THR A 101 -12.81 10.60 14.71
N GLY A 102 -12.95 10.60 16.04
CA GLY A 102 -14.19 10.95 16.69
C GLY A 102 -15.30 9.91 16.52
N GLN A 103 -16.51 10.34 16.79
CA GLN A 103 -17.72 9.53 16.64
C GLN A 103 -18.60 10.15 15.56
N GLU A 104 -18.88 9.37 14.52
CA GLU A 104 -19.80 9.76 13.45
C GLU A 104 -21.23 9.89 13.99
N SER A 105 -21.99 10.86 13.47
CA SER A 105 -23.43 10.85 13.53
C SER A 105 -23.99 10.35 12.21
N PHE A 106 -25.27 9.97 12.18
CA PHE A 106 -25.89 9.46 10.95
C PHE A 106 -25.92 10.50 9.80
N PHE A 107 -25.90 11.80 10.12
CA PHE A 107 -26.06 12.88 9.14
C PHE A 107 -24.84 13.78 8.95
N ALA A 108 -23.81 13.65 9.78
CA ALA A 108 -22.59 14.44 9.67
C ALA A 108 -21.39 13.71 10.28
N ASP A 109 -20.26 13.79 9.60
CA ASP A 109 -19.00 13.28 10.09
C ASP A 109 -18.46 14.13 11.25
N PHE A 110 -17.63 13.52 12.09
CA PHE A 110 -17.11 14.15 13.32
C PHE A 110 -16.40 15.48 13.08
N HIS A 111 -15.66 15.60 11.97
CA HIS A 111 -14.88 16.82 11.69
C HIS A 111 -15.73 18.09 11.59
N HIS A 112 -17.01 17.98 11.23
CA HIS A 112 -17.93 19.13 11.26
C HIS A 112 -18.20 19.63 12.68
N PHE A 113 -18.33 18.73 13.68
CA PHE A 113 -18.46 19.07 15.09
C PHE A 113 -17.18 19.68 15.65
N TRP A 114 -16.02 19.12 15.27
CA TRP A 114 -14.71 19.64 15.63
C TRP A 114 -14.48 21.05 15.08
N LEU A 115 -14.80 21.30 13.79
CA LEU A 115 -14.69 22.62 13.18
C LEU A 115 -15.55 23.66 13.88
N ARG A 116 -16.79 23.33 14.25
CA ARG A 116 -17.61 24.19 15.07
C ARG A 116 -17.00 24.43 16.43
N GLY A 117 -16.48 23.39 17.06
CA GLY A 117 -15.75 23.49 18.34
C GLY A 117 -14.61 24.51 18.27
N LEU A 118 -13.80 24.47 17.21
CA LEU A 118 -12.73 25.46 17.00
C LEU A 118 -13.26 26.90 16.97
N GLN A 119 -14.39 27.16 16.29
CA GLN A 119 -15.01 28.49 16.25
C GLN A 119 -15.57 28.92 17.63
N GLU A 120 -15.97 27.98 18.46
CA GLU A 120 -16.44 28.22 19.83
C GLU A 120 -15.31 28.25 20.88
N GLY A 121 -14.02 28.19 20.43
CA GLY A 121 -12.85 28.32 21.31
C GLY A 121 -12.31 27.01 21.89
N HIS A 122 -12.70 25.86 21.35
CA HIS A 122 -12.10 24.55 21.70
C HIS A 122 -10.89 24.29 20.79
N HIS A 123 -9.68 24.47 21.32
CA HIS A 123 -8.43 24.43 20.53
C HIS A 123 -7.73 23.06 20.51
N ALA A 124 -8.43 21.97 20.83
CA ALA A 124 -7.82 20.63 20.74
C ALA A 124 -7.55 20.26 19.27
N ASP A 125 -6.38 19.68 19.02
CA ASP A 125 -5.99 19.23 17.69
C ASP A 125 -6.89 18.08 17.19
N PHE A 126 -7.17 18.03 15.89
CA PHE A 126 -8.03 16.99 15.28
C PHE A 126 -7.52 15.58 15.59
N SER A 127 -6.20 15.40 15.65
CA SER A 127 -5.55 14.12 15.95
C SER A 127 -5.84 13.60 17.35
N GLU A 128 -6.21 14.47 18.32
CA GLU A 128 -6.51 14.06 19.70
C GLU A 128 -7.80 13.24 19.82
N TYR A 129 -8.60 13.20 18.76
CA TYR A 129 -9.86 12.47 18.69
C TYR A 129 -9.76 11.12 17.96
N CYS A 130 -8.54 10.62 17.70
CA CYS A 130 -8.30 9.32 17.08
C CYS A 130 -7.44 8.44 17.99
N LEU A 131 -7.99 7.31 18.43
CA LEU A 131 -7.32 6.42 19.38
C LEU A 131 -6.04 5.81 18.80
N GLU A 132 -6.08 5.28 17.56
CA GLU A 132 -4.92 4.70 16.88
C GLU A 132 -3.81 5.72 16.69
N LEU A 133 -4.18 6.97 16.37
CA LEU A 133 -3.22 8.04 16.18
C LEU A 133 -2.55 8.41 17.51
N GLN A 134 -3.31 8.54 18.60
CA GLN A 134 -2.76 8.84 19.92
C GLN A 134 -1.92 7.68 20.47
N ALA A 135 -2.33 6.43 20.23
CA ALA A 135 -1.53 5.25 20.56
C ALA A 135 -0.21 5.23 19.77
N ALA A 136 -0.26 5.56 18.46
CA ALA A 136 0.92 5.67 17.62
C ALA A 136 1.91 6.71 18.16
N LYS A 137 1.45 7.94 18.43
CA LYS A 137 2.28 9.02 19.02
C LYS A 137 2.91 8.62 20.35
N ALA A 138 2.20 7.83 21.15
CA ALA A 138 2.69 7.34 22.44
C ALA A 138 3.60 6.11 22.34
N GLY A 139 3.86 5.57 21.16
CA GLY A 139 4.63 4.33 20.95
C GLY A 139 3.98 3.11 21.60
N LYS A 140 2.66 3.04 21.63
CA LYS A 140 1.88 2.03 22.33
C LYS A 140 1.00 1.21 21.39
N PHE A 141 0.75 -0.05 21.75
CA PHE A 141 -0.12 -0.94 20.99
C PHE A 141 -0.67 -2.07 21.89
N VAL A 142 -1.90 -2.48 21.60
CA VAL A 142 -2.49 -3.70 22.18
C VAL A 142 -3.50 -4.30 21.18
N LYS A 143 -3.66 -5.60 21.25
CA LYS A 143 -4.74 -6.34 20.58
C LYS A 143 -5.53 -7.11 21.63
N THR A 144 -6.77 -6.71 21.86
CA THR A 144 -7.70 -7.39 22.76
C THR A 144 -9.10 -7.45 22.12
N GLU A 145 -9.98 -8.27 22.67
CA GLU A 145 -11.40 -8.31 22.26
C GLU A 145 -12.15 -7.02 22.58
N GLN A 146 -11.76 -6.35 23.68
CA GLN A 146 -12.42 -5.12 24.16
C GLN A 146 -11.94 -3.88 23.39
N LEU A 147 -10.71 -3.89 22.87
CA LEU A 147 -10.10 -2.78 22.16
C LEU A 147 -9.65 -3.22 20.77
N ASN A 148 -10.51 -2.92 19.81
CA ASN A 148 -10.28 -3.30 18.42
C ASN A 148 -9.59 -2.16 17.65
N LEU A 149 -8.29 -1.96 17.91
CA LEU A 149 -7.47 -1.04 17.12
C LEU A 149 -7.40 -1.51 15.67
N ASN A 150 -7.51 -0.58 14.73
CA ASN A 150 -7.29 -0.87 13.32
C ASN A 150 -5.79 -0.77 13.02
N TYR A 151 -5.18 -1.89 12.61
CA TYR A 151 -3.73 -2.00 12.43
C TYR A 151 -3.35 -2.81 11.20
N ALA A 152 -2.13 -2.62 10.78
CA ALA A 152 -1.43 -3.41 9.77
C ALA A 152 -0.05 -3.82 10.28
N PHE A 153 0.88 -4.13 9.35
CA PHE A 153 2.22 -4.58 9.69
C PHE A 153 3.29 -3.85 8.86
N HIS A 154 4.45 -3.67 9.47
CA HIS A 154 5.71 -3.64 8.75
C HIS A 154 6.23 -5.07 8.69
N LEU A 155 6.88 -5.47 7.60
CA LEU A 155 7.37 -6.83 7.43
C LEU A 155 8.59 -6.88 6.51
N ASP A 156 9.39 -7.94 6.66
CA ASP A 156 10.41 -8.31 5.70
C ASP A 156 9.76 -8.99 4.49
N ALA A 157 9.77 -8.33 3.33
CA ALA A 157 9.12 -8.82 2.12
C ALA A 157 9.75 -10.11 1.59
N THR A 158 11.07 -10.27 1.75
CA THR A 158 11.79 -11.48 1.34
C THR A 158 11.41 -12.66 2.23
N ALA A 159 11.35 -12.42 3.54
CA ALA A 159 10.92 -13.43 4.50
C ALA A 159 9.44 -13.79 4.29
N TYR A 160 8.60 -12.81 3.94
CA TYR A 160 7.19 -13.08 3.61
C TYR A 160 7.04 -13.92 2.35
N ALA A 161 7.78 -13.62 1.28
CA ALA A 161 7.77 -14.44 0.06
C ALA A 161 8.24 -15.87 0.35
N LYS A 162 9.29 -16.06 1.15
CA LYS A 162 9.77 -17.39 1.59
C LYS A 162 8.72 -18.13 2.41
N PHE A 163 8.10 -17.47 3.37
CA PHE A 163 7.02 -18.04 4.19
C PHE A 163 5.84 -18.52 3.33
N LEU A 164 5.42 -17.69 2.36
CA LEU A 164 4.35 -18.04 1.43
C LEU A 164 4.76 -19.14 0.44
N ARG A 165 6.03 -19.19 0.03
CA ARG A 165 6.56 -20.31 -0.77
C ARG A 165 6.39 -21.64 -0.02
N GLU A 166 6.90 -21.73 1.21
CA GLU A 166 6.78 -22.93 2.03
C GLU A 166 5.31 -23.33 2.28
N TYR A 167 4.45 -22.33 2.47
CA TYR A 167 3.00 -22.53 2.59
C TYR A 167 2.41 -23.13 1.30
N SER A 168 2.76 -22.56 0.13
CA SER A 168 2.22 -22.94 -1.17
C SER A 168 2.69 -24.31 -1.63
N GLU A 169 3.98 -24.63 -1.44
CA GLU A 169 4.55 -25.94 -1.77
C GLU A 169 3.88 -27.06 -0.94
N ARG A 170 3.62 -26.82 0.35
CA ARG A 170 2.84 -27.75 1.21
C ARG A 170 1.38 -27.90 0.74
N ALA A 171 0.83 -26.86 0.10
CA ALA A 171 -0.52 -26.92 -0.49
C ALA A 171 -0.57 -27.53 -1.89
N GLY A 172 0.57 -28.03 -2.42
CA GLY A 172 0.64 -28.77 -3.69
C GLY A 172 1.04 -27.93 -4.90
N ILE A 173 1.50 -26.69 -4.72
CA ILE A 173 2.03 -25.86 -5.82
C ILE A 173 3.35 -26.48 -6.29
N LYS A 174 3.47 -26.69 -7.61
CA LYS A 174 4.71 -27.10 -8.26
C LYS A 174 5.59 -25.88 -8.55
N ARG A 175 6.71 -25.76 -7.86
CA ARG A 175 7.74 -24.79 -8.18
C ARG A 175 8.66 -25.32 -9.27
N ILE A 176 8.95 -24.50 -10.26
CA ILE A 176 9.94 -24.78 -11.31
C ILE A 176 11.02 -23.70 -11.23
N GLU A 177 12.26 -24.15 -11.01
CA GLU A 177 13.43 -23.29 -11.06
C GLU A 177 13.82 -23.08 -12.53
N GLY A 178 13.91 -21.83 -12.98
CA GLY A 178 14.38 -21.51 -14.32
C GLY A 178 14.08 -20.09 -14.76
N ASN A 179 14.89 -19.61 -15.68
CA ASN A 179 14.68 -18.31 -16.35
C ASN A 179 13.80 -18.50 -17.58
N ILE A 180 12.75 -17.70 -17.72
CA ILE A 180 11.89 -17.67 -18.91
C ILE A 180 12.67 -16.97 -20.02
N ALA A 181 12.97 -17.72 -21.08
CA ALA A 181 13.69 -17.24 -22.25
C ALA A 181 12.77 -16.78 -23.37
N LYS A 182 11.60 -17.43 -23.52
CA LYS A 182 10.66 -17.13 -24.60
C LYS A 182 9.21 -17.41 -24.20
N VAL A 183 8.30 -16.62 -24.79
CA VAL A 183 6.85 -16.77 -24.62
C VAL A 183 6.25 -17.20 -25.97
N HIS A 184 5.64 -18.37 -26.02
CA HIS A 184 4.98 -18.87 -27.22
C HIS A 184 3.50 -18.49 -27.22
N LYS A 185 3.04 -17.93 -28.36
CA LYS A 185 1.66 -17.46 -28.53
C LYS A 185 0.94 -18.19 -29.65
N HIS A 186 -0.37 -18.32 -29.48
CA HIS A 186 -1.24 -18.82 -30.56
C HIS A 186 -1.27 -17.79 -31.71
N LYS A 187 -1.02 -18.27 -32.94
CA LYS A 187 -0.82 -17.39 -34.12
C LYS A 187 -2.03 -16.52 -34.46
N HIS A 188 -3.24 -16.98 -34.19
CA HIS A 188 -4.48 -16.28 -34.57
C HIS A 188 -5.08 -15.50 -33.40
N THR A 189 -5.17 -16.10 -32.21
CA THR A 189 -5.81 -15.46 -31.04
C THR A 189 -4.86 -14.53 -30.27
N GLY A 190 -3.56 -14.82 -30.33
CA GLY A 190 -2.52 -14.12 -29.57
C GLY A 190 -2.43 -14.55 -28.10
N ASP A 191 -3.22 -15.54 -27.66
CA ASP A 191 -3.14 -16.10 -26.32
C ASP A 191 -1.79 -16.78 -26.10
N ILE A 192 -1.29 -16.75 -24.86
CA ILE A 192 -0.07 -17.46 -24.49
C ILE A 192 -0.36 -18.95 -24.43
N LEU A 193 0.49 -19.76 -25.05
CA LEU A 193 0.41 -21.22 -25.05
C LEU A 193 1.36 -21.84 -24.04
N SER A 194 2.62 -21.38 -24.05
CA SER A 194 3.66 -21.91 -23.16
C SER A 194 4.77 -20.89 -22.90
N LEU A 195 5.51 -21.14 -21.82
CA LEU A 195 6.74 -20.44 -21.45
C LEU A 195 7.91 -21.39 -21.65
N GLU A 196 8.89 -21.01 -22.48
CA GLU A 196 10.12 -21.76 -22.71
C GLU A 196 11.19 -21.25 -21.75
N LEU A 197 11.77 -22.14 -20.98
CA LEU A 197 12.87 -21.85 -20.07
C LEU A 197 14.21 -21.86 -20.80
N SER A 198 15.23 -21.23 -20.21
CA SER A 198 16.59 -21.26 -20.75
C SER A 198 17.17 -22.67 -20.87
N SER A 199 16.61 -23.66 -20.19
CA SER A 199 16.91 -25.08 -20.32
C SER A 199 16.35 -25.73 -21.59
N GLY A 200 15.45 -25.05 -22.30
CA GLY A 200 14.66 -25.60 -23.40
C GLY A 200 13.34 -26.27 -22.97
N GLU A 201 13.09 -26.42 -21.67
CA GLU A 201 11.83 -26.97 -21.15
C GLU A 201 10.68 -26.00 -21.46
N GLN A 202 9.54 -26.53 -21.94
CA GLN A 202 8.33 -25.77 -22.21
C GLN A 202 7.26 -26.07 -21.16
N ILE A 203 6.72 -25.00 -20.57
CA ILE A 203 5.67 -25.07 -19.58
C ILE A 203 4.37 -24.54 -20.20
N GLU A 204 3.49 -25.44 -20.57
CA GLU A 204 2.16 -25.12 -21.09
C GLU A 204 1.20 -24.69 -19.98
N GLY A 205 0.20 -23.87 -20.33
CA GLY A 205 -0.86 -23.43 -19.40
C GLY A 205 -2.04 -22.83 -20.14
N ASP A 206 -3.19 -22.80 -19.47
CA ASP A 206 -4.42 -22.20 -19.98
C ASP A 206 -4.55 -20.73 -19.57
N MET A 207 -4.11 -20.42 -18.33
CA MET A 207 -4.05 -19.08 -17.76
C MET A 207 -2.65 -18.78 -17.24
N PHE A 208 -2.23 -17.54 -17.42
CA PHE A 208 -0.93 -17.06 -16.98
C PHE A 208 -1.06 -15.86 -16.04
N ILE A 209 -0.23 -15.83 -15.01
CA ILE A 209 -0.13 -14.69 -14.10
C ILE A 209 1.28 -14.12 -14.21
N ASP A 210 1.36 -12.87 -14.65
CA ASP A 210 2.62 -12.14 -14.78
C ASP A 210 2.98 -11.43 -13.48
N CYS A 211 3.96 -11.97 -12.76
CA CYS A 211 4.60 -11.39 -11.57
C CYS A 211 6.09 -11.10 -11.83
N THR A 212 6.49 -10.83 -13.09
CA THR A 212 7.88 -10.67 -13.49
C THR A 212 8.45 -9.27 -13.23
N GLY A 213 7.81 -8.50 -12.36
CA GLY A 213 8.27 -7.18 -11.95
C GLY A 213 8.14 -6.13 -13.05
N PHE A 214 8.94 -5.08 -12.99
CA PHE A 214 8.92 -3.99 -14.00
C PHE A 214 9.13 -4.46 -15.45
N LYS A 215 9.72 -5.64 -15.65
CA LYS A 215 9.91 -6.19 -16.99
C LYS A 215 8.59 -6.52 -17.68
N GLY A 216 7.58 -7.01 -16.96
CA GLY A 216 6.30 -7.42 -17.50
C GLY A 216 6.48 -8.38 -18.69
N LEU A 217 7.23 -9.48 -18.48
CA LEU A 217 7.64 -10.38 -19.59
C LEU A 217 6.46 -10.88 -20.41
N LEU A 218 5.34 -11.19 -19.76
CA LEU A 218 4.15 -11.71 -20.42
C LEU A 218 3.25 -10.56 -20.86
N ILE A 219 2.86 -9.70 -19.93
CA ILE A 219 1.83 -8.67 -20.17
C ILE A 219 2.32 -7.58 -21.14
N GLU A 220 3.61 -7.22 -21.08
CA GLU A 220 4.16 -6.18 -21.94
C GLU A 220 5.01 -6.73 -23.07
N GLN A 221 6.10 -7.47 -22.76
CA GLN A 221 7.05 -7.88 -23.79
C GLN A 221 6.44 -8.86 -24.79
N ALA A 222 5.54 -9.77 -24.32
CA ALA A 222 4.87 -10.70 -25.21
C ALA A 222 3.53 -10.18 -25.75
N LEU A 223 2.69 -9.56 -24.92
CA LEU A 223 1.33 -9.17 -25.29
C LEU A 223 1.18 -7.70 -25.70
N HIS A 224 2.20 -6.86 -25.50
CA HIS A 224 2.24 -5.44 -25.91
C HIS A 224 1.03 -4.65 -25.41
N THR A 225 0.72 -4.79 -24.13
CA THR A 225 -0.50 -4.22 -23.54
C THR A 225 -0.46 -2.71 -23.48
N GLY A 226 0.73 -2.11 -23.39
CA GLY A 226 0.92 -0.67 -23.22
C GLY A 226 0.82 -0.19 -21.78
N TYR A 227 1.26 1.04 -21.56
CA TYR A 227 1.41 1.65 -20.24
C TYR A 227 0.89 3.09 -20.23
N GLU A 228 0.18 3.47 -19.20
CA GLU A 228 -0.24 4.84 -18.92
C GLU A 228 0.74 5.46 -17.92
N ASP A 229 1.53 6.42 -18.39
CA ASP A 229 2.57 7.10 -17.62
C ASP A 229 1.98 8.30 -16.86
N TRP A 230 2.21 8.34 -15.54
CA TRP A 230 1.75 9.39 -14.63
C TRP A 230 2.87 10.27 -14.08
N SER A 231 4.06 10.24 -14.68
CA SER A 231 5.24 11.01 -14.24
C SER A 231 4.99 12.53 -14.19
N HIS A 232 4.00 13.02 -14.92
CA HIS A 232 3.61 14.42 -14.90
C HIS A 232 2.83 14.82 -13.63
N TRP A 233 2.30 13.86 -12.89
CA TRP A 233 1.67 14.06 -11.58
C TRP A 233 2.53 13.57 -10.42
N LEU A 234 3.29 12.52 -10.66
CA LEU A 234 4.14 11.86 -9.67
C LEU A 234 5.57 11.81 -10.23
N PRO A 235 6.32 12.92 -10.06
CA PRO A 235 7.56 13.15 -10.83
C PRO A 235 8.78 12.39 -10.30
N CYS A 236 8.67 11.68 -9.18
CA CYS A 236 9.74 10.80 -8.73
C CYS A 236 9.85 9.60 -9.65
N ASP A 237 11.09 9.27 -10.03
CA ASP A 237 11.44 8.22 -10.98
C ASP A 237 12.52 7.26 -10.47
N SER A 238 13.05 7.53 -9.29
CA SER A 238 14.20 6.84 -8.74
C SER A 238 14.07 6.64 -7.23
N ALA A 239 14.68 5.58 -6.71
CA ALA A 239 14.84 5.37 -5.27
C ALA A 239 16.19 4.74 -4.97
N CYS A 240 16.80 5.16 -3.87
CA CYS A 240 17.95 4.50 -3.25
C CYS A 240 17.46 3.80 -1.98
N VAL A 241 17.84 2.53 -1.78
CA VAL A 241 17.35 1.72 -0.65
C VAL A 241 18.49 1.08 0.12
N VAL A 242 18.37 1.01 1.44
CA VAL A 242 19.37 0.38 2.32
C VAL A 242 18.69 -0.20 3.57
N GLN A 243 19.24 -1.26 4.11
CA GLN A 243 18.88 -1.77 5.42
C GLN A 243 19.88 -1.28 6.46
N SER A 244 19.41 -0.91 7.66
CA SER A 244 20.26 -0.48 8.77
C SER A 244 19.97 -1.25 10.05
N GLU A 245 20.91 -1.20 10.98
CA GLU A 245 20.71 -1.67 12.35
C GLU A 245 19.55 -0.91 12.99
N CYS A 246 18.82 -1.61 13.88
CA CYS A 246 17.78 -1.00 14.70
C CYS A 246 18.44 -0.44 15.96
N VAL A 247 18.41 0.86 16.14
CA VAL A 247 19.00 1.54 17.31
C VAL A 247 17.94 1.77 18.39
N ASP A 248 16.71 2.06 17.97
CA ASP A 248 15.61 2.41 18.86
C ASP A 248 14.50 1.34 18.88
N SER A 249 13.61 1.43 19.86
CA SER A 249 12.38 0.61 19.86
C SER A 249 11.55 0.88 18.61
N PRO A 250 10.98 -0.16 17.96
CA PRO A 250 10.23 0.01 16.74
C PRO A 250 8.97 0.88 16.97
N LEU A 251 8.84 1.93 16.17
CA LEU A 251 7.65 2.78 16.19
C LEU A 251 6.46 2.03 15.57
N PRO A 252 5.23 2.23 16.10
CA PRO A 252 4.03 1.61 15.50
C PRO A 252 3.50 2.40 14.29
N TYR A 253 4.37 3.00 13.50
CA TYR A 253 4.05 3.72 12.27
C TYR A 253 5.27 3.82 11.34
N THR A 254 5.01 3.95 10.05
CA THR A 254 6.03 4.30 9.05
C THR A 254 6.33 5.79 9.14
N ARG A 255 7.58 6.21 8.98
CA ARG A 255 7.90 7.62 8.78
C ARG A 255 8.11 7.91 7.30
N SER A 256 7.46 8.97 6.82
CA SER A 256 7.60 9.53 5.49
C SER A 256 8.11 10.97 5.62
N ILE A 257 9.39 11.19 5.33
CA ILE A 257 10.10 12.43 5.59
C ILE A 257 10.40 13.11 4.25
N ALA A 258 9.81 14.27 4.01
CA ALA A 258 10.04 15.03 2.79
C ALA A 258 11.43 15.65 2.77
N HIS A 259 12.08 15.69 1.59
CA HIS A 259 13.30 16.43 1.32
C HIS A 259 13.12 17.30 0.06
N ASP A 260 14.11 18.04 -0.35
CA ASP A 260 14.03 19.05 -1.44
C ASP A 260 13.74 18.49 -2.84
N ALA A 261 13.88 17.18 -3.06
CA ALA A 261 13.69 16.53 -4.37
C ALA A 261 12.86 15.24 -4.30
N GLY A 262 12.08 15.05 -3.23
CA GLY A 262 11.28 13.86 -2.99
C GLY A 262 11.05 13.58 -1.51
N TRP A 263 11.13 12.32 -1.09
CA TRP A 263 10.88 11.90 0.28
C TRP A 263 11.66 10.62 0.65
N ARG A 264 11.75 10.35 1.94
CA ARG A 264 12.43 9.19 2.50
C ARG A 264 11.47 8.41 3.37
N TRP A 265 11.50 7.07 3.29
CA TRP A 265 10.81 6.23 4.26
C TRP A 265 11.76 5.62 5.28
N GLN A 266 11.20 5.34 6.47
CA GLN A 266 11.80 4.56 7.52
C GLN A 266 10.77 3.55 8.03
N ILE A 267 11.08 2.26 7.88
CA ILE A 267 10.20 1.13 8.21
C ILE A 267 10.86 0.29 9.30
N PRO A 268 10.35 0.33 10.54
CA PRO A 268 10.93 -0.40 11.66
C PRO A 268 10.46 -1.87 11.67
N LEU A 269 11.41 -2.80 11.66
CA LEU A 269 11.20 -4.23 11.89
C LEU A 269 11.70 -4.63 13.27
N GLN A 270 11.50 -5.91 13.67
CA GLN A 270 11.96 -6.39 14.99
C GLN A 270 13.48 -6.40 15.15
N HIS A 271 14.26 -6.52 14.07
CA HIS A 271 15.71 -6.72 14.10
C HIS A 271 16.51 -5.75 13.25
N ARG A 272 15.86 -4.93 12.42
CA ARG A 272 16.48 -3.97 11.50
C ARG A 272 15.50 -2.90 11.09
N GLU A 273 15.98 -1.87 10.41
CA GLU A 273 15.15 -0.90 9.73
C GLU A 273 15.32 -0.99 8.21
N GLY A 274 14.21 -0.83 7.48
CA GLY A 274 14.21 -0.61 6.05
C GLY A 274 14.19 0.88 5.77
N ASN A 275 15.17 1.37 5.03
CA ASN A 275 15.27 2.77 4.65
C ASN A 275 15.29 2.92 3.14
N GLY A 276 14.67 3.98 2.63
CA GLY A 276 14.77 4.33 1.24
C GLY A 276 14.48 5.79 0.99
N LEU A 277 15.15 6.35 0.00
CA LEU A 277 15.03 7.72 -0.44
C LEU A 277 14.49 7.72 -1.87
N VAL A 278 13.27 8.19 -2.04
CA VAL A 278 12.58 8.39 -3.32
C VAL A 278 12.89 9.79 -3.82
N TYR A 279 13.24 9.91 -5.08
CA TYR A 279 13.64 11.20 -5.63
C TYR A 279 13.32 11.35 -7.13
N CYS A 280 13.24 12.58 -7.55
CA CYS A 280 13.16 12.95 -8.95
C CYS A 280 14.59 13.15 -9.50
N SER A 281 15.02 12.31 -10.43
CA SER A 281 16.39 12.33 -11.01
C SER A 281 16.73 13.63 -11.73
N ARG A 282 15.72 14.44 -12.07
CA ARG A 282 15.91 15.80 -12.62
C ARG A 282 16.54 16.77 -11.61
N TYR A 283 16.31 16.56 -10.32
CA TYR A 283 16.71 17.48 -9.24
C TYR A 283 17.77 16.91 -8.31
N LEU A 284 18.00 15.59 -8.32
CA LEU A 284 18.95 14.92 -7.44
C LEU A 284 19.67 13.80 -8.19
N SER A 285 21.01 13.77 -8.13
CA SER A 285 21.82 12.70 -8.73
C SER A 285 21.79 11.41 -7.89
N GLU A 286 22.07 10.26 -8.51
CA GLU A 286 22.17 8.96 -7.84
C GLU A 286 23.18 8.97 -6.68
N SER A 287 24.37 9.58 -6.90
CA SER A 287 25.43 9.64 -5.90
C SER A 287 25.07 10.52 -4.71
N GLU A 288 24.37 11.64 -4.95
CA GLU A 288 23.92 12.51 -3.88
C GLU A 288 22.76 11.89 -3.11
N ALA A 289 21.83 11.17 -3.79
CA ALA A 289 20.75 10.44 -3.16
C ALA A 289 21.28 9.35 -2.23
N GLU A 290 22.29 8.59 -2.66
CA GLU A 290 22.97 7.58 -1.85
C GLU A 290 23.61 8.17 -0.62
N LYS A 291 24.38 9.26 -0.79
CA LYS A 291 25.01 9.96 0.31
C LYS A 291 23.99 10.46 1.33
N ARG A 292 22.94 11.15 0.88
CA ARG A 292 21.86 11.65 1.77
C ARG A 292 21.14 10.53 2.51
N LEU A 293 20.89 9.40 1.85
CA LEU A 293 20.30 8.26 2.51
C LEU A 293 21.21 7.76 3.63
N LEU A 294 22.49 7.51 3.34
CA LEU A 294 23.46 7.03 4.34
C LEU A 294 23.67 8.00 5.49
N ASP A 295 23.70 9.31 5.21
CA ASP A 295 23.83 10.35 6.25
C ASP A 295 22.57 10.46 7.13
N SER A 296 21.43 9.92 6.69
CA SER A 296 20.12 10.06 7.35
C SER A 296 19.66 8.84 8.16
N ILE A 297 20.33 7.70 8.05
CA ILE A 297 20.00 6.51 8.84
C ILE A 297 20.55 6.62 10.27
N ASN A 298 19.80 6.09 11.25
CA ASN A 298 20.18 6.20 12.66
C ASN A 298 21.24 5.16 13.11
N GLY A 299 21.33 4.02 12.44
CA GLY A 299 22.27 2.94 12.72
C GLY A 299 23.22 2.68 11.55
N SER A 300 24.13 1.72 11.70
CA SER A 300 25.04 1.33 10.63
C SER A 300 24.28 0.64 9.49
N ALA A 301 24.67 0.91 8.25
CA ALA A 301 24.14 0.18 7.10
C ALA A 301 24.58 -1.29 7.16
N ILE A 302 23.63 -2.23 7.06
CA ILE A 302 23.90 -3.69 7.06
C ILE A 302 23.87 -4.29 5.65
N THR A 303 23.45 -3.52 4.66
CA THR A 303 23.52 -3.85 3.24
C THR A 303 24.15 -2.73 2.45
N ALA A 304 24.70 -3.02 1.26
CA ALA A 304 25.08 -1.96 0.33
C ALA A 304 23.82 -1.23 -0.18
N PRO A 305 23.89 0.09 -0.39
CA PRO A 305 22.83 0.84 -1.03
C PRO A 305 22.53 0.31 -2.44
N ARG A 306 21.27 0.31 -2.81
CA ARG A 306 20.81 -0.16 -4.13
C ARG A 306 19.93 0.89 -4.79
N GLN A 307 20.27 1.25 -6.02
CA GLN A 307 19.47 2.15 -6.85
C GLN A 307 18.37 1.39 -7.61
N LEU A 308 17.21 2.00 -7.67
CA LEU A 308 16.02 1.51 -8.38
C LEU A 308 15.51 2.62 -9.29
N LYS A 309 15.12 2.27 -10.52
CA LYS A 309 14.44 3.17 -11.47
C LYS A 309 13.05 2.65 -11.74
N PHE A 310 12.09 3.55 -11.82
CA PHE A 310 10.70 3.19 -12.07
C PHE A 310 9.98 4.31 -12.84
N THR A 311 8.85 3.96 -13.40
CA THR A 311 7.88 4.92 -13.96
C THR A 311 6.57 4.71 -13.24
N THR A 312 6.06 5.77 -12.61
CA THR A 312 4.74 5.70 -11.95
C THR A 312 3.64 5.65 -13.00
N GLY A 313 2.73 4.70 -12.85
CA GLY A 313 1.67 4.48 -13.82
C GLY A 313 1.07 3.07 -13.74
N ARG A 314 0.31 2.70 -14.75
CA ARG A 314 -0.37 1.40 -14.82
C ARG A 314 -0.37 0.81 -16.23
N ARG A 315 -0.53 -0.49 -16.36
CA ARG A 315 -0.87 -1.11 -17.64
C ARG A 315 -2.23 -0.62 -18.12
N LEU A 316 -2.39 -0.45 -19.43
CA LEU A 316 -3.69 -0.10 -20.01
C LEU A 316 -4.76 -1.16 -19.69
N GLN A 317 -4.33 -2.41 -19.61
CA GLN A 317 -5.13 -3.55 -19.17
C GLN A 317 -4.30 -4.42 -18.19
N ALA A 318 -4.81 -4.65 -17.00
CA ALA A 318 -4.16 -5.57 -16.04
C ALA A 318 -4.45 -7.04 -16.38
N TRP A 319 -5.50 -7.31 -17.14
CA TRP A 319 -5.80 -8.60 -17.74
C TRP A 319 -5.91 -8.46 -19.26
N ASN A 320 -4.94 -9.01 -20.00
CA ASN A 320 -4.92 -9.03 -21.46
C ASN A 320 -4.84 -10.47 -21.95
N LYS A 321 -5.71 -10.86 -22.90
CA LYS A 321 -5.84 -12.24 -23.38
C LYS A 321 -6.07 -13.21 -22.19
N ASN A 322 -5.25 -14.27 -22.10
CA ASN A 322 -5.23 -15.22 -21.00
C ASN A 322 -4.14 -14.92 -19.95
N CYS A 323 -3.69 -13.67 -19.85
CA CYS A 323 -2.65 -13.23 -18.91
C CYS A 323 -3.15 -12.12 -17.98
N VAL A 324 -2.97 -12.31 -16.67
CA VAL A 324 -3.23 -11.30 -15.61
C VAL A 324 -1.91 -10.84 -15.03
N ALA A 325 -1.68 -9.54 -15.02
CA ALA A 325 -0.51 -8.93 -14.38
C ALA A 325 -0.80 -8.58 -12.93
N LEU A 326 0.12 -8.90 -12.02
CA LEU A 326 0.07 -8.57 -10.60
C LEU A 326 1.38 -7.95 -10.13
N GLY A 327 1.27 -7.06 -9.14
CA GLY A 327 2.41 -6.34 -8.61
C GLY A 327 3.04 -5.38 -9.63
N LEU A 328 4.36 -5.28 -9.66
CA LEU A 328 5.08 -4.32 -10.49
C LEU A 328 4.89 -4.54 -12.00
N SER A 329 4.44 -5.72 -12.44
CA SER A 329 4.10 -5.98 -13.84
C SER A 329 2.77 -5.33 -14.26
N SER A 330 1.86 -5.09 -13.31
CA SER A 330 0.57 -4.43 -13.57
C SER A 330 0.66 -2.90 -13.55
N GLY A 331 1.69 -2.36 -12.92
CA GLY A 331 1.91 -0.92 -12.73
C GLY A 331 2.67 -0.64 -11.44
N PHE A 332 2.94 0.63 -11.21
CA PHE A 332 3.63 1.09 -10.02
C PHE A 332 3.06 2.42 -9.54
N ILE A 333 2.78 2.51 -8.26
CA ILE A 333 2.56 3.76 -7.52
C ILE A 333 3.54 3.76 -6.35
N GLU A 334 4.14 4.92 -6.10
CA GLU A 334 5.06 5.10 -4.97
C GLU A 334 4.45 4.57 -3.66
N PRO A 335 5.24 3.88 -2.81
CA PRO A 335 4.71 3.22 -1.61
C PRO A 335 4.42 4.20 -0.45
N LEU A 336 4.10 5.47 -0.75
CA LEU A 336 3.85 6.54 0.20
C LEU A 336 2.78 6.17 1.22
N GLU A 337 1.70 5.54 0.76
CA GLU A 337 0.58 5.08 1.59
C GLU A 337 0.57 3.54 1.80
N SER A 338 1.70 2.87 1.50
CA SER A 338 1.90 1.43 1.75
C SER A 338 0.89 0.51 1.04
N THR A 339 0.48 0.88 -0.17
CA THR A 339 -0.59 0.21 -0.93
C THR A 339 -0.11 -0.87 -1.89
N SER A 340 1.21 -1.06 -2.08
CA SER A 340 1.77 -2.02 -3.05
C SER A 340 1.28 -3.46 -2.82
N ILE A 341 1.40 -3.98 -1.59
CA ILE A 341 0.91 -5.31 -1.22
C ILE A 341 -0.61 -5.39 -1.30
N HIS A 342 -1.32 -4.31 -0.99
CA HIS A 342 -2.78 -4.25 -1.13
C HIS A 342 -3.23 -4.42 -2.58
N LEU A 343 -2.60 -3.74 -3.53
CA LEU A 343 -2.93 -3.87 -4.96
C LEU A 343 -2.69 -5.30 -5.48
N ILE A 344 -1.65 -5.98 -5.01
CA ILE A 344 -1.43 -7.39 -5.30
C ILE A 344 -2.59 -8.23 -4.76
N MET A 345 -2.92 -8.05 -3.50
CA MET A 345 -3.98 -8.78 -2.79
C MET A 345 -5.35 -8.57 -3.44
N SER A 346 -5.73 -7.32 -3.71
CA SER A 346 -7.03 -6.99 -4.34
C SER A 346 -7.12 -7.56 -5.74
N GLY A 347 -6.04 -7.50 -6.52
CA GLY A 347 -5.95 -8.11 -7.84
C GLY A 347 -6.13 -9.62 -7.79
N ILE A 348 -5.48 -10.32 -6.85
CA ILE A 348 -5.63 -11.77 -6.65
C ILE A 348 -7.08 -12.12 -6.28
N ILE A 349 -7.65 -11.43 -5.28
CA ILE A 349 -9.03 -11.69 -4.84
C ILE A 349 -10.02 -11.45 -5.99
N ARG A 350 -9.84 -10.37 -6.74
CA ARG A 350 -10.67 -10.05 -7.91
C ARG A 350 -10.57 -11.13 -8.98
N PHE A 351 -9.34 -11.60 -9.29
CA PHE A 351 -9.12 -12.68 -10.23
C PHE A 351 -9.82 -13.97 -9.81
N ILE A 352 -9.65 -14.40 -8.56
CA ILE A 352 -10.30 -15.62 -8.04
C ILE A 352 -11.82 -15.51 -8.08
N ARG A 353 -12.38 -14.34 -7.72
CA ARG A 353 -13.85 -14.11 -7.74
C ARG A 353 -14.44 -14.08 -9.14
N MET A 354 -13.65 -13.69 -10.14
CA MET A 354 -14.05 -13.62 -11.55
C MET A 354 -13.45 -14.75 -12.38
N PHE A 355 -12.93 -15.81 -11.74
CA PHE A 355 -12.24 -16.89 -12.42
C PHE A 355 -13.15 -17.55 -13.46
N PRO A 356 -12.77 -17.59 -14.75
CA PRO A 356 -13.61 -18.14 -15.81
C PRO A 356 -13.55 -19.67 -15.81
N GLN A 357 -14.67 -20.31 -16.14
CA GLN A 357 -14.71 -21.78 -16.29
C GLN A 357 -14.17 -22.23 -17.66
N SER A 358 -14.19 -21.35 -18.65
CA SER A 358 -13.78 -21.65 -20.02
C SER A 358 -12.85 -20.57 -20.60
N THR A 359 -12.30 -20.85 -21.77
CA THR A 359 -11.46 -19.90 -22.51
C THR A 359 -12.21 -18.67 -23.05
N ASP A 360 -13.56 -18.67 -23.01
CA ASP A 360 -14.37 -17.46 -23.25
C ASP A 360 -14.42 -16.63 -21.96
N MET A 361 -13.47 -15.72 -21.85
CA MET A 361 -13.25 -14.90 -20.65
C MET A 361 -13.43 -13.40 -20.89
N GLN A 362 -14.01 -12.99 -22.02
CA GLN A 362 -14.05 -11.58 -22.41
C GLN A 362 -14.76 -10.72 -21.36
N SER A 363 -15.97 -11.09 -20.93
CA SER A 363 -16.75 -10.32 -19.95
C SER A 363 -16.07 -10.21 -18.60
N ALA A 364 -15.45 -11.32 -18.13
CA ALA A 364 -14.70 -11.35 -16.88
C ALA A 364 -13.49 -10.41 -16.93
N ARG A 365 -12.74 -10.47 -18.05
CA ARG A 365 -11.57 -9.61 -18.31
C ARG A 365 -11.95 -8.12 -18.34
N GLU A 366 -13.02 -7.76 -19.05
CA GLU A 366 -13.50 -6.39 -19.12
C GLU A 366 -13.88 -5.85 -17.74
N GLN A 367 -14.62 -6.63 -16.96
CA GLN A 367 -15.02 -6.25 -15.62
C GLN A 367 -13.83 -6.16 -14.64
N TYR A 368 -12.87 -7.09 -14.73
CA TYR A 368 -11.64 -7.06 -13.96
C TYR A 368 -10.85 -5.78 -14.25
N ASN A 369 -10.65 -5.47 -15.53
CA ASN A 369 -9.91 -4.28 -15.96
C ASN A 369 -10.60 -2.98 -15.50
N LYS A 370 -11.92 -2.91 -15.60
CA LYS A 370 -12.69 -1.75 -15.13
C LYS A 370 -12.50 -1.50 -13.63
N GLN A 371 -12.59 -2.55 -12.81
CA GLN A 371 -12.43 -2.41 -11.36
C GLN A 371 -10.98 -2.11 -10.97
N THR A 372 -10.01 -2.74 -11.63
CA THR A 372 -8.59 -2.48 -11.37
C THR A 372 -8.21 -1.04 -11.74
N LYS A 373 -8.71 -0.54 -12.87
CA LYS A 373 -8.51 0.85 -13.28
C LYS A 373 -9.06 1.81 -12.23
N LEU A 374 -10.31 1.63 -11.81
CA LEU A 374 -10.94 2.50 -10.82
C LEU A 374 -10.14 2.55 -9.51
N GLU A 375 -9.78 1.38 -8.98
CA GLU A 375 -9.02 1.27 -7.72
C GLU A 375 -7.68 2.01 -7.79
N ILE A 376 -6.89 1.77 -8.83
CA ILE A 376 -5.55 2.36 -8.94
C ILE A 376 -5.61 3.87 -9.23
N GLU A 377 -6.63 4.37 -9.94
CA GLU A 377 -6.85 5.80 -10.17
C GLU A 377 -7.28 6.52 -8.88
N GLN A 378 -8.09 5.90 -8.04
CA GLN A 378 -8.44 6.42 -6.71
C GLN A 378 -7.20 6.51 -5.80
N LEU A 379 -6.34 5.48 -5.81
CA LEU A 379 -5.07 5.49 -5.09
C LEU A 379 -4.14 6.59 -5.61
N ARG A 380 -4.01 6.72 -6.95
CA ARG A 380 -3.23 7.78 -7.59
C ARG A 380 -3.66 9.17 -7.08
N ASP A 381 -4.94 9.44 -7.08
CA ASP A 381 -5.49 10.74 -6.65
C ASP A 381 -5.12 11.04 -5.18
N PHE A 382 -5.17 10.02 -4.32
CA PHE A 382 -4.78 10.19 -2.92
C PHE A 382 -3.27 10.42 -2.75
N ILE A 383 -2.42 9.78 -3.55
CA ILE A 383 -0.98 10.06 -3.54
C ILE A 383 -0.69 11.48 -4.08
N ILE A 384 -1.33 11.88 -5.19
CA ILE A 384 -1.20 13.23 -5.74
C ILE A 384 -1.61 14.29 -4.72
N LEU A 385 -2.65 14.04 -3.90
CA LEU A 385 -3.09 14.94 -2.83
C LEU A 385 -1.93 15.37 -1.93
N HIS A 386 -1.09 14.40 -1.48
CA HIS A 386 0.05 14.67 -0.60
C HIS A 386 1.06 15.62 -1.23
N TYR A 387 1.35 15.44 -2.51
CA TYR A 387 2.27 16.29 -3.25
C TYR A 387 1.70 17.68 -3.57
N HIS A 388 0.42 17.73 -3.94
CA HIS A 388 -0.19 18.96 -4.44
C HIS A 388 -0.56 19.95 -3.33
N LEU A 389 -0.93 19.46 -2.13
CA LEU A 389 -1.34 20.35 -1.02
C LEU A 389 -0.16 20.97 -0.26
N THR A 390 1.06 20.76 -0.72
CA THR A 390 2.26 21.32 -0.07
C THR A 390 2.26 22.85 -0.05
N ASP A 391 2.73 23.42 1.05
CA ASP A 391 3.06 24.86 1.17
C ASP A 391 4.57 25.11 1.14
N ARG A 392 5.35 24.06 0.84
CA ARG A 392 6.81 24.21 0.68
C ARG A 392 7.16 25.10 -0.51
N ASP A 393 8.19 25.89 -0.33
CA ASP A 393 8.81 26.77 -1.34
C ASP A 393 10.32 26.55 -1.48
N ASP A 394 10.85 25.54 -0.79
CA ASP A 394 12.26 25.17 -0.70
C ASP A 394 12.71 24.28 -1.87
N GLY A 395 12.53 24.71 -3.09
CA GLY A 395 13.05 24.01 -4.25
C GLY A 395 12.07 23.86 -5.41
N GLN A 396 12.63 23.61 -6.59
CA GLN A 396 11.87 23.50 -7.85
C GLN A 396 10.94 22.30 -7.87
N PHE A 397 11.30 21.21 -7.17
CA PHE A 397 10.48 20.00 -7.09
C PHE A 397 9.12 20.28 -6.43
N TRP A 398 9.13 20.89 -5.22
CA TRP A 398 7.89 21.17 -4.50
C TRP A 398 7.07 22.28 -5.14
N LEU A 399 7.75 23.26 -5.74
CA LEU A 399 7.07 24.29 -6.53
C LEU A 399 6.33 23.68 -7.73
N TYR A 400 6.94 22.72 -8.43
CA TYR A 400 6.28 21.96 -9.50
C TYR A 400 5.06 21.20 -8.96
N CYS A 401 5.20 20.43 -7.87
CA CYS A 401 4.10 19.65 -7.28
C CYS A 401 2.92 20.54 -6.85
N LYS A 402 3.20 21.71 -6.29
CA LYS A 402 2.19 22.70 -5.88
C LYS A 402 1.43 23.28 -7.06
N GLN A 403 2.09 23.51 -8.18
CA GLN A 403 1.53 24.21 -9.36
C GLN A 403 1.04 23.30 -10.48
N MET A 404 1.35 22.00 -10.43
CA MET A 404 0.95 21.06 -11.47
C MET A 404 -0.58 20.96 -11.60
N SER A 405 -1.07 20.72 -12.82
CA SER A 405 -2.45 20.32 -13.03
C SER A 405 -2.69 18.95 -12.38
N ILE A 406 -3.87 18.77 -11.80
CA ILE A 406 -4.25 17.52 -11.14
C ILE A 406 -5.50 16.92 -11.79
N PRO A 407 -5.79 15.63 -11.60
CA PRO A 407 -7.01 15.01 -12.11
C PRO A 407 -8.27 15.77 -11.65
N GLU A 408 -9.26 15.90 -12.55
CA GLU A 408 -10.54 16.59 -12.24
C GLU A 408 -11.24 15.99 -11.02
N THR A 409 -11.16 14.67 -10.85
CA THR A 409 -11.72 13.96 -9.68
C THR A 409 -11.12 14.46 -8.38
N LEU A 410 -9.80 14.64 -8.32
CA LEU A 410 -9.09 15.17 -7.17
C LEU A 410 -9.37 16.68 -6.97
N ALA A 411 -9.34 17.46 -8.05
CA ALA A 411 -9.61 18.89 -8.00
C ALA A 411 -11.01 19.19 -7.43
N HIS A 412 -12.02 18.42 -7.88
CA HIS A 412 -13.37 18.52 -7.35
C HIS A 412 -13.44 18.19 -5.85
N ARG A 413 -12.78 17.10 -5.42
CA ARG A 413 -12.76 16.67 -4.02
C ARG A 413 -12.11 17.72 -3.10
N ILE A 414 -10.98 18.29 -3.51
CA ILE A 414 -10.32 19.38 -2.78
C ILE A 414 -11.21 20.63 -2.70
N ALA A 415 -11.86 21.01 -3.80
CA ALA A 415 -12.76 22.17 -3.82
C ALA A 415 -13.95 21.98 -2.88
N LEU A 416 -14.58 20.79 -2.91
CA LEU A 416 -15.70 20.42 -2.06
C LEU A 416 -15.32 20.49 -0.56
N PHE A 417 -14.16 19.95 -0.23
CA PHE A 417 -13.65 20.02 1.15
C PHE A 417 -13.34 21.47 1.57
N LYS A 418 -12.61 22.24 0.76
CA LYS A 418 -12.28 23.66 1.05
C LYS A 418 -13.52 24.52 1.23
N GLN A 419 -14.58 24.26 0.50
CA GLN A 419 -15.82 25.05 0.56
C GLN A 419 -16.73 24.62 1.71
N HIS A 420 -16.97 23.32 1.87
CA HIS A 420 -18.04 22.78 2.70
C HIS A 420 -17.58 21.73 3.73
N ALA A 421 -16.29 21.48 3.86
CA ALA A 421 -15.73 20.40 4.69
C ALA A 421 -16.25 19.01 4.28
N GLN A 422 -16.69 18.82 3.05
CA GLN A 422 -17.21 17.53 2.59
C GLN A 422 -16.05 16.63 2.14
N ALA A 423 -15.85 15.52 2.84
CA ALA A 423 -14.90 14.47 2.50
C ALA A 423 -15.67 13.18 2.27
N MET A 424 -16.10 12.94 1.04
CA MET A 424 -16.92 11.76 0.72
C MET A 424 -16.05 10.56 0.38
N GLN A 425 -16.45 9.38 0.83
CA GLN A 425 -15.94 8.11 0.34
C GLN A 425 -16.76 7.69 -0.88
N ILE A 426 -16.07 7.29 -1.95
CA ILE A 426 -16.70 6.70 -3.15
C ILE A 426 -16.77 5.18 -2.96
N ASP A 427 -17.80 4.55 -3.51
CA ASP A 427 -17.96 3.09 -3.43
C ASP A 427 -16.73 2.35 -3.95
N GLY A 428 -16.26 1.40 -3.15
CA GLY A 428 -15.05 0.62 -3.46
C GLY A 428 -13.73 1.33 -3.18
N GLU A 429 -13.74 2.57 -2.69
CA GLU A 429 -12.54 3.31 -2.31
C GLU A 429 -11.95 2.79 -1.00
N ILE A 430 -10.64 2.63 -0.98
CA ILE A 430 -9.93 2.14 0.21
C ILE A 430 -9.74 3.23 1.26
N PHE A 431 -9.52 4.47 0.82
CA PHE A 431 -9.36 5.61 1.71
C PHE A 431 -10.72 6.18 2.08
N ARG A 432 -11.01 6.13 3.37
CA ARG A 432 -12.27 6.59 3.95
C ARG A 432 -12.25 8.09 4.23
N VAL A 433 -13.40 8.63 4.67
CA VAL A 433 -13.52 10.02 5.11
C VAL A 433 -12.42 10.40 6.11
N ASP A 434 -12.12 9.51 7.07
CA ASP A 434 -11.04 9.74 8.04
C ASP A 434 -9.66 9.96 7.37
N SER A 435 -9.33 9.17 6.35
CA SER A 435 -8.07 9.31 5.62
C SER A 435 -7.97 10.66 4.91
N TRP A 436 -9.00 11.03 4.16
CA TRP A 436 -9.04 12.31 3.45
C TRP A 436 -8.97 13.50 4.40
N THR A 437 -9.71 13.47 5.51
CA THR A 437 -9.72 14.57 6.49
C THR A 437 -8.41 14.68 7.25
N GLN A 438 -7.83 13.56 7.70
CA GLN A 438 -6.54 13.55 8.40
C GLN A 438 -5.42 14.15 7.53
N VAL A 439 -5.37 13.79 6.24
CA VAL A 439 -4.35 14.33 5.32
C VAL A 439 -4.60 15.80 5.01
N MET A 440 -5.84 16.19 4.66
CA MET A 440 -6.14 17.59 4.33
C MET A 440 -5.91 18.53 5.52
N PHE A 441 -6.37 18.17 6.73
CA PHE A 441 -6.09 18.96 7.93
C PHE A 441 -4.60 18.92 8.28
N GLY A 442 -3.95 17.76 8.17
CA GLY A 442 -2.53 17.60 8.43
C GLY A 442 -1.65 18.48 7.55
N GLN A 443 -2.08 18.75 6.32
CA GLN A 443 -1.43 19.68 5.40
C GLN A 443 -1.96 21.13 5.51
N GLY A 444 -2.75 21.42 6.53
CA GLY A 444 -3.16 22.80 6.85
C GLY A 444 -4.37 23.31 6.06
N ILE A 445 -5.11 22.45 5.37
CA ILE A 445 -6.32 22.86 4.67
C ILE A 445 -7.46 23.05 5.66
N MET A 446 -7.91 24.29 5.84
CA MET A 446 -9.07 24.61 6.67
C MET A 446 -10.27 24.98 5.80
N PRO A 447 -11.43 24.27 5.95
CA PRO A 447 -12.64 24.59 5.23
C PRO A 447 -13.26 25.92 5.63
N LYS A 448 -13.95 26.56 4.70
CA LYS A 448 -14.65 27.82 4.95
C LYS A 448 -15.93 27.65 5.78
N GLN A 449 -16.56 26.49 5.69
CA GLN A 449 -17.86 26.18 6.29
C GLN A 449 -17.87 24.72 6.77
N TYR A 450 -18.78 24.41 7.65
CA TYR A 450 -19.13 23.06 8.10
C TYR A 450 -20.64 22.82 7.99
N HIS A 451 -21.06 21.58 8.12
CA HIS A 451 -22.47 21.21 7.95
C HIS A 451 -23.34 21.83 9.05
N PRO A 452 -24.45 22.55 8.72
CA PRO A 452 -25.24 23.30 9.70
C PRO A 452 -25.96 22.40 10.73
N ILE A 453 -26.12 21.10 10.47
CA ILE A 453 -26.77 20.17 11.39
C ILE A 453 -26.07 20.10 12.75
N VAL A 454 -24.78 20.43 12.82
CA VAL A 454 -24.03 20.45 14.09
C VAL A 454 -24.57 21.46 15.10
N HIS A 455 -25.37 22.45 14.63
CA HIS A 455 -26.07 23.40 15.50
C HIS A 455 -27.29 22.83 16.23
N ALA A 456 -27.70 21.59 15.87
CA ALA A 456 -28.72 20.86 16.66
C ALA A 456 -28.21 20.51 18.09
N MET A 457 -26.90 20.47 18.29
CA MET A 457 -26.27 20.33 19.60
C MET A 457 -26.02 21.72 20.18
N SER A 458 -26.39 21.99 21.43
CA SER A 458 -26.07 23.27 22.08
C SER A 458 -24.55 23.42 22.32
N ALA A 459 -24.07 24.66 22.52
CA ALA A 459 -22.65 24.89 22.77
C ALA A 459 -22.10 24.16 24.03
N PRO A 460 -22.81 24.12 25.17
CA PRO A 460 -22.36 23.33 26.32
C PRO A 460 -22.34 21.81 26.05
N GLU A 461 -23.30 21.28 25.30
CA GLU A 461 -23.31 19.85 24.91
C GLU A 461 -22.13 19.51 23.99
N LEU A 462 -21.84 20.36 23.00
CA LEU A 462 -20.68 20.20 22.12
C LEU A 462 -19.38 20.22 22.90
N ALA A 463 -19.21 21.19 23.82
CA ALA A 463 -18.04 21.30 24.68
C ALA A 463 -17.84 20.03 25.54
N ALA A 464 -18.92 19.54 26.16
CA ALA A 464 -18.90 18.31 26.93
C ALA A 464 -18.59 17.07 26.06
N PHE A 465 -19.19 16.98 24.86
CA PHE A 465 -18.96 15.89 23.92
C PHE A 465 -17.49 15.82 23.50
N LEU A 466 -16.92 16.93 23.03
CA LEU A 466 -15.53 16.99 22.60
C LEU A 466 -14.55 16.69 23.75
N SER A 467 -14.76 17.31 24.93
CA SER A 467 -13.89 17.11 26.09
C SER A 467 -13.94 15.67 26.61
N ASN A 468 -15.14 15.09 26.74
CA ASN A 468 -15.30 13.73 27.23
C ASN A 468 -14.72 12.68 26.27
N TYR A 469 -14.88 12.88 24.96
CA TYR A 469 -14.35 11.97 23.94
C TYR A 469 -12.82 11.95 24.00
N ARG A 470 -12.18 13.12 23.98
CA ARG A 470 -10.74 13.27 24.12
C ARG A 470 -10.20 12.65 25.41
N TYR A 471 -10.85 12.92 26.54
CA TYR A 471 -10.48 12.37 27.85
C TYR A 471 -10.50 10.84 27.84
N LYS A 472 -11.53 10.22 27.26
CA LYS A 472 -11.61 8.75 27.15
C LYS A 472 -10.45 8.17 26.34
N ILE A 473 -10.05 8.82 25.22
CA ILE A 473 -8.90 8.40 24.41
C ILE A 473 -7.63 8.47 25.26
N GLN A 474 -7.36 9.58 25.93
CA GLN A 474 -6.18 9.75 26.77
C GLN A 474 -6.09 8.68 27.86
N GLN A 475 -7.17 8.46 28.59
CA GLN A 475 -7.26 7.42 29.63
C GLN A 475 -7.04 6.00 29.06
N THR A 476 -7.47 5.76 27.84
CA THR A 476 -7.25 4.48 27.17
C THR A 476 -5.79 4.31 26.81
N VAL A 477 -5.20 5.30 26.16
CA VAL A 477 -3.78 5.26 25.71
C VAL A 477 -2.82 5.14 26.88
N GLU A 478 -3.09 5.81 28.01
CA GLU A 478 -2.27 5.71 29.22
C GLU A 478 -2.08 4.26 29.69
N LYS A 479 -3.13 3.45 29.57
CA LYS A 479 -3.16 2.04 30.03
C LYS A 479 -2.53 1.04 29.06
N LEU A 480 -2.25 1.45 27.81
CA LEU A 480 -1.67 0.56 26.81
C LEU A 480 -0.20 0.24 27.16
N PRO A 481 0.27 -0.99 26.89
CA PRO A 481 1.69 -1.33 26.97
C PRO A 481 2.47 -0.62 25.86
N SER A 482 3.79 -0.55 25.99
CA SER A 482 4.65 -0.13 24.87
C SER A 482 4.55 -1.13 23.72
N HIS A 483 4.69 -0.62 22.48
CA HIS A 483 4.64 -1.44 21.26
C HIS A 483 5.67 -2.59 21.29
N GLN A 484 6.90 -2.30 21.72
CA GLN A 484 7.95 -3.30 21.83
C GLN A 484 7.61 -4.40 22.86
N ALA A 485 7.13 -4.03 24.04
CA ALA A 485 6.74 -5.01 25.05
C ALA A 485 5.61 -5.92 24.57
N PHE A 486 4.64 -5.34 23.84
CA PHE A 486 3.55 -6.13 23.27
C PHE A 486 4.04 -7.09 22.20
N ILE A 487 4.92 -6.66 21.28
CA ILE A 487 5.53 -7.54 20.26
C ILE A 487 6.24 -8.71 20.92
N GLN A 488 7.09 -8.45 21.92
CA GLN A 488 7.84 -9.49 22.63
C GLN A 488 6.91 -10.53 23.24
N GLN A 489 5.87 -10.09 23.94
CA GLN A 489 4.88 -10.98 24.53
C GLN A 489 4.06 -11.76 23.48
N TYR A 490 3.68 -11.10 22.38
CA TYR A 490 2.83 -11.67 21.35
C TYR A 490 3.58 -12.70 20.49
N CYS A 491 4.82 -12.43 20.16
CA CYS A 491 5.69 -13.33 19.39
C CYS A 491 6.34 -14.44 20.20
N SER A 492 6.29 -14.42 21.54
CA SER A 492 6.80 -15.50 22.38
C SER A 492 5.85 -16.70 22.52
N ARG A 493 4.63 -16.58 22.04
CA ARG A 493 3.58 -17.62 22.11
C ARG A 493 3.67 -18.67 21.01
#